data_d75d382d938b2d90476d37f48aa8d57e
#
_entry.id   d75d382d938b2d90476d37f48aa8d57e
#
_cell.length_a   1.000
_cell.length_b   1.000
_cell.length_c   1.000
_cell.angle_alpha   90.00
_cell.angle_beta   90.00
_cell.angle_gamma   90.00
#
_symmetry.space_group_name_H-M   'P 1'
#
loop_
_entity.id
_entity.type
_entity.pdbx_description
1 polymer ?
#
loop_
_entity_poly.entity_id
_entity_poly.type
_entity_poly.pdbx_seq_one_letter_code
_entity_poly.pdbx_strand_id
1 'polypeptide(L)'
;MTDSGTPTAHSGLFLPLFDELANPALVARLSVAAEDAGWHGVFVWDHVRWREPIIDVADPQTTLTAIATATQRIRFGPMVTPLARRRPAKVARETATLDRLSGGRLTLGVGLGSDRFGNEFSITGEELDDRRRARMLDESLQILTSAWSGEPVHHRGEHYTVDGMRFLPRPVQRPGVPVWVAGYYGNAKPLRRAARYQGFVPVGLEHPDQLAEIVADLTALRRTDGTTDPRPYDIVVALDPGCDPAPYVAAGATWWLVGVAADAARADLARAIIRDGPMASA
;
A
#
# COMPACT_ATOMS: atom_id res chain seq x y z
N MET A 1 -13.27 -3.23 36.34
CA MET A 1 -12.64 -4.27 35.48
C MET A 1 -12.60 -3.70 34.09
N THR A 2 -11.50 -3.10 33.70
CA THR A 2 -11.27 -2.58 32.36
C THR A 2 -10.85 -3.79 31.52
N ASP A 3 -11.72 -4.14 30.59
CA ASP A 3 -11.45 -5.15 29.56
C ASP A 3 -10.24 -4.68 28.73
N SER A 4 -9.08 -5.25 29.03
CA SER A 4 -7.86 -5.04 28.25
C SER A 4 -7.92 -5.93 27.01
N GLY A 5 -8.88 -5.64 26.12
CA GLY A 5 -8.94 -6.27 24.83
C GLY A 5 -7.64 -5.99 24.08
N THR A 6 -6.87 -7.03 23.80
CA THR A 6 -5.71 -6.96 22.90
C THR A 6 -6.19 -6.31 21.59
N PRO A 7 -5.53 -5.27 21.08
CA PRO A 7 -5.95 -4.64 19.84
C PRO A 7 -5.89 -5.70 18.71
N THR A 8 -7.06 -6.02 18.15
CA THR A 8 -7.18 -6.94 17.03
C THR A 8 -6.53 -6.31 15.80
N ALA A 9 -5.34 -6.78 15.45
CA ALA A 9 -4.68 -6.36 14.22
C ALA A 9 -5.33 -7.04 13.00
N HIS A 10 -5.35 -6.32 11.89
CA HIS A 10 -5.87 -6.85 10.62
C HIS A 10 -4.81 -7.69 9.91
N SER A 11 -5.26 -8.73 9.22
CA SER A 11 -4.44 -9.62 8.41
C SER A 11 -4.63 -9.38 6.92
N GLY A 12 -3.60 -9.55 6.12
CA GLY A 12 -3.70 -9.43 4.67
C GLY A 12 -2.73 -10.32 3.91
N LEU A 13 -3.07 -10.58 2.66
CA LEU A 13 -2.16 -11.20 1.69
C LEU A 13 -1.34 -10.12 1.00
N PHE A 14 -0.10 -10.46 0.66
CA PHE A 14 0.81 -9.59 -0.08
C PHE A 14 1.37 -10.35 -1.28
N LEU A 15 0.81 -10.10 -2.47
CA LEU A 15 0.99 -10.91 -3.66
C LEU A 15 1.84 -10.17 -4.71
N PRO A 16 2.94 -10.77 -5.19
CA PRO A 16 3.62 -10.31 -6.40
C PRO A 16 2.76 -10.67 -7.62
N LEU A 17 2.67 -9.76 -8.58
CA LEU A 17 1.92 -10.00 -9.81
C LEU A 17 2.83 -10.58 -10.91
N PHE A 18 3.47 -11.71 -10.59
CA PHE A 18 4.46 -12.36 -11.45
C PHE A 18 4.03 -13.79 -11.83
N ASP A 19 4.51 -14.27 -12.96
CA ASP A 19 4.33 -15.64 -13.45
C ASP A 19 2.86 -16.10 -13.35
N GLU A 20 2.53 -17.16 -12.59
CA GLU A 20 1.13 -17.61 -12.42
C GLU A 20 0.24 -16.51 -11.83
N LEU A 21 0.76 -15.67 -10.92
CA LEU A 21 0.02 -14.57 -10.33
C LEU A 21 -0.05 -13.32 -11.23
N ALA A 22 0.56 -13.34 -12.41
CA ALA A 22 0.35 -12.33 -13.45
C ALA A 22 -1.02 -12.45 -14.14
N ASN A 23 -1.86 -13.40 -13.76
CA ASN A 23 -3.23 -13.54 -14.26
C ASN A 23 -4.25 -12.84 -13.35
N PRO A 24 -4.83 -11.68 -13.74
CA PRO A 24 -5.76 -10.92 -12.91
C PRO A 24 -7.01 -11.73 -12.50
N ALA A 25 -7.51 -12.60 -13.37
CA ALA A 25 -8.67 -13.43 -13.05
C ALA A 25 -8.34 -14.50 -11.99
N LEU A 26 -7.12 -15.02 -11.97
CA LEU A 26 -6.65 -15.91 -10.92
C LEU A 26 -6.53 -15.16 -9.59
N VAL A 27 -5.88 -13.99 -9.58
CA VAL A 27 -5.72 -13.17 -8.37
C VAL A 27 -7.08 -12.77 -7.81
N ALA A 28 -8.06 -12.41 -8.65
CA ALA A 28 -9.42 -12.13 -8.21
C ALA A 28 -10.07 -13.33 -7.51
N ARG A 29 -9.94 -14.56 -8.06
CA ARG A 29 -10.44 -15.78 -7.39
C ARG A 29 -9.73 -16.07 -6.07
N LEU A 30 -8.43 -15.85 -6.00
CA LEU A 30 -7.67 -15.97 -4.74
C LEU A 30 -8.15 -14.96 -3.70
N SER A 31 -8.48 -13.73 -4.14
CA SER A 31 -9.00 -12.68 -3.26
C SER A 31 -10.39 -13.00 -2.71
N VAL A 32 -11.26 -13.63 -3.50
CA VAL A 32 -12.54 -14.16 -3.01
C VAL A 32 -12.31 -15.26 -1.96
N ALA A 33 -11.43 -16.22 -2.26
CA ALA A 33 -11.10 -17.28 -1.31
C ALA A 33 -10.49 -16.73 0.00
N ALA A 34 -9.67 -15.68 -0.08
CA ALA A 34 -9.13 -15.01 1.08
C ALA A 34 -10.22 -14.30 1.90
N GLU A 35 -11.15 -13.61 1.24
CA GLU A 35 -12.30 -12.97 1.88
C GLU A 35 -13.18 -14.00 2.60
N ASP A 36 -13.43 -15.16 2.00
CA ASP A 36 -14.22 -16.25 2.57
C ASP A 36 -13.51 -16.92 3.76
N ALA A 37 -12.17 -16.98 3.71
CA ALA A 37 -11.33 -17.50 4.80
C ALA A 37 -11.10 -16.48 5.95
N GLY A 38 -11.68 -15.27 5.87
CA GLY A 38 -11.63 -14.27 6.94
C GLY A 38 -10.43 -13.33 6.90
N TRP A 39 -9.67 -13.30 5.80
CA TRP A 39 -8.62 -12.29 5.61
C TRP A 39 -9.24 -10.90 5.44
N HIS A 40 -8.58 -9.87 5.99
CA HIS A 40 -9.06 -8.48 5.99
C HIS A 40 -8.59 -7.71 4.75
N GLY A 41 -7.48 -8.11 4.12
CA GLY A 41 -6.90 -7.39 2.98
C GLY A 41 -6.18 -8.26 1.96
N VAL A 42 -6.10 -7.77 0.71
CA VAL A 42 -5.22 -8.29 -0.35
C VAL A 42 -4.48 -7.12 -0.97
N PHE A 43 -3.17 -7.13 -0.87
CA PHE A 43 -2.30 -6.09 -1.42
C PHE A 43 -1.39 -6.68 -2.49
N VAL A 44 -1.14 -5.91 -3.54
CA VAL A 44 -0.38 -6.38 -4.69
C VAL A 44 0.85 -5.52 -4.95
N TRP A 45 1.90 -6.13 -5.47
CA TRP A 45 3.10 -5.39 -5.86
C TRP A 45 2.84 -4.56 -7.13
N ASP A 46 3.57 -3.45 -7.27
CA ASP A 46 3.51 -2.57 -8.44
C ASP A 46 4.89 -2.48 -9.09
N HIS A 47 5.14 -3.38 -10.03
CA HIS A 47 6.34 -3.43 -10.85
C HIS A 47 5.94 -3.44 -12.34
N VAL A 48 6.81 -2.91 -13.19
CA VAL A 48 6.70 -3.04 -14.66
C VAL A 48 7.68 -4.08 -15.20
N ARG A 49 8.65 -4.46 -14.38
CA ARG A 49 9.67 -5.48 -14.68
C ARG A 49 10.24 -6.03 -13.38
N TRP A 50 10.66 -7.28 -13.43
CA TRP A 50 11.46 -7.91 -12.37
C TRP A 50 12.74 -8.51 -12.96
N ARG A 51 13.65 -8.98 -12.10
CA ARG A 51 14.85 -9.68 -12.52
C ARG A 51 14.54 -11.08 -13.06
N GLU A 52 15.34 -11.56 -13.99
CA GLU A 52 15.25 -12.94 -14.46
C GLU A 52 15.37 -13.96 -13.29
N PRO A 53 14.72 -15.11 -13.39
CA PRO A 53 14.00 -15.64 -14.56
C PRO A 53 12.55 -15.15 -14.72
N ILE A 54 12.05 -14.26 -13.88
CA ILE A 54 10.68 -13.75 -13.92
C ILE A 54 10.53 -12.82 -15.13
N ILE A 55 9.61 -13.16 -16.03
CA ILE A 55 9.32 -12.40 -17.25
C ILE A 55 7.88 -11.86 -17.25
N ASP A 56 6.93 -12.68 -16.80
CA ASP A 56 5.52 -12.29 -16.78
C ASP A 56 5.24 -11.37 -15.61
N VAL A 57 4.80 -10.15 -15.90
CA VAL A 57 4.45 -9.11 -14.92
C VAL A 57 3.11 -8.49 -15.30
N ALA A 58 2.13 -8.52 -14.41
CA ALA A 58 0.82 -7.92 -14.67
C ALA A 58 0.72 -6.49 -14.17
N ASP A 59 -0.14 -5.70 -14.83
CA ASP A 59 -0.50 -4.36 -14.38
C ASP A 59 -1.33 -4.40 -13.08
N PRO A 60 -0.90 -3.69 -12.03
CA PRO A 60 -1.60 -3.70 -10.76
C PRO A 60 -2.98 -3.04 -10.82
N GLN A 61 -3.20 -1.98 -11.61
CA GLN A 61 -4.50 -1.30 -11.65
C GLN A 61 -5.57 -2.21 -12.27
N THR A 62 -5.22 -2.94 -13.32
CA THR A 62 -6.10 -3.93 -13.93
C THR A 62 -6.42 -5.06 -12.97
N THR A 63 -5.41 -5.56 -12.26
CA THR A 63 -5.59 -6.62 -11.26
C THR A 63 -6.43 -6.16 -10.07
N LEU A 64 -6.18 -4.95 -9.54
CA LEU A 64 -6.98 -4.36 -8.47
C LEU A 64 -8.44 -4.12 -8.89
N THR A 65 -8.69 -3.80 -10.17
CA THR A 65 -10.06 -3.70 -10.69
C THR A 65 -10.76 -5.06 -10.67
N ALA A 66 -10.06 -6.13 -11.05
CA ALA A 66 -10.60 -7.49 -10.98
C ALA A 66 -10.90 -7.91 -9.52
N ILE A 67 -10.01 -7.59 -8.56
CA ILE A 67 -10.25 -7.80 -7.13
C ILE A 67 -11.49 -7.02 -6.66
N ALA A 68 -11.56 -5.72 -7.00
CA ALA A 68 -12.64 -4.85 -6.58
C ALA A 68 -14.03 -5.34 -7.00
N THR A 69 -14.14 -5.91 -8.20
CA THR A 69 -15.40 -6.42 -8.76
C THR A 69 -15.77 -7.81 -8.25
N ALA A 70 -14.79 -8.62 -7.86
CA ALA A 70 -15.01 -9.98 -7.42
C ALA A 70 -15.32 -10.11 -5.91
N THR A 71 -14.86 -9.15 -5.10
CA THR A 71 -14.94 -9.18 -3.63
C THR A 71 -15.93 -8.13 -3.09
N GLN A 72 -16.36 -8.27 -1.82
CA GLN A 72 -17.39 -7.41 -1.23
C GLN A 72 -16.91 -6.63 0.01
N ARG A 73 -15.99 -7.18 0.80
CA ARG A 73 -15.60 -6.64 2.12
C ARG A 73 -14.11 -6.37 2.23
N ILE A 74 -13.29 -7.20 1.60
CA ILE A 74 -11.84 -7.19 1.77
C ILE A 74 -11.24 -5.86 1.29
N ARG A 75 -10.34 -5.27 2.07
CA ARG A 75 -9.53 -4.13 1.65
C ARG A 75 -8.50 -4.56 0.62
N PHE A 76 -8.14 -3.66 -0.27
CA PHE A 76 -7.12 -3.97 -1.26
C PHE A 76 -6.38 -2.71 -1.71
N GLY A 77 -5.23 -2.90 -2.31
CA GLY A 77 -4.45 -1.80 -2.86
C GLY A 77 -3.08 -2.22 -3.36
N PRO A 78 -2.37 -1.30 -4.01
CA PRO A 78 -0.98 -1.54 -4.36
C PRO A 78 -0.10 -1.37 -3.12
N MET A 79 0.97 -2.16 -3.02
CA MET A 79 1.94 -2.09 -1.94
C MET A 79 3.35 -2.33 -2.50
N VAL A 80 4.04 -1.31 -3.00
CA VAL A 80 3.59 0.08 -3.07
C VAL A 80 3.73 0.61 -4.48
N THR A 81 2.90 1.58 -4.86
CA THR A 81 3.05 2.29 -6.14
C THR A 81 4.17 3.33 -6.06
N PRO A 82 5.19 3.27 -6.93
CA PRO A 82 6.18 4.34 -7.10
C PRO A 82 5.56 5.52 -7.86
N LEU A 83 5.08 6.55 -7.15
CA LEU A 83 4.37 7.67 -7.78
C LEU A 83 5.24 8.48 -8.75
N ALA A 84 6.56 8.48 -8.59
CA ALA A 84 7.47 9.14 -9.54
C ALA A 84 7.38 8.56 -10.97
N ARG A 85 6.96 7.31 -11.11
CA ARG A 85 6.76 6.61 -12.39
C ARG A 85 5.35 6.85 -12.99
N ARG A 86 4.51 7.66 -12.34
CA ARG A 86 3.10 7.84 -12.74
C ARG A 86 2.73 9.32 -12.81
N ARG A 87 1.81 9.66 -13.70
CA ARG A 87 1.24 11.01 -13.78
C ARG A 87 0.18 11.22 -12.69
N PRO A 88 0.33 12.22 -11.79
CA PRO A 88 -0.58 12.41 -10.64
C PRO A 88 -2.06 12.57 -11.05
N ALA A 89 -2.34 13.32 -12.12
CA ALA A 89 -3.70 13.50 -12.61
C ALA A 89 -4.36 12.17 -13.06
N LYS A 90 -3.58 11.26 -13.64
CA LYS A 90 -4.06 9.94 -14.03
C LYS A 90 -4.33 9.08 -12.79
N VAL A 91 -3.39 9.06 -11.82
CA VAL A 91 -3.56 8.33 -10.55
C VAL A 91 -4.77 8.85 -9.77
N ALA A 92 -5.02 10.17 -9.75
CA ALA A 92 -6.19 10.75 -9.11
C ALA A 92 -7.50 10.21 -9.70
N ARG A 93 -7.57 10.05 -11.03
CA ARG A 93 -8.74 9.47 -11.71
C ARG A 93 -8.91 7.98 -11.42
N GLU A 94 -7.82 7.22 -11.54
CA GLU A 94 -7.81 5.78 -11.30
C GLU A 94 -8.26 5.46 -9.88
N THR A 95 -7.64 6.09 -8.89
CA THR A 95 -7.93 5.83 -7.48
C THR A 95 -9.35 6.25 -7.08
N ALA A 96 -9.83 7.41 -7.54
CA ALA A 96 -11.21 7.83 -7.29
C ALA A 96 -12.22 6.88 -7.93
N THR A 97 -11.96 6.40 -9.15
CA THR A 97 -12.83 5.47 -9.87
C THR A 97 -12.86 4.10 -9.19
N LEU A 98 -11.68 3.59 -8.85
CA LEU A 98 -11.53 2.28 -8.20
C LEU A 98 -12.11 2.27 -6.78
N ASP A 99 -11.95 3.36 -6.04
CA ASP A 99 -12.56 3.53 -4.72
C ASP A 99 -14.08 3.51 -4.80
N ARG A 100 -14.66 4.18 -5.78
CA ARG A 100 -16.10 4.16 -6.03
C ARG A 100 -16.60 2.78 -6.47
N LEU A 101 -15.88 2.13 -7.38
CA LEU A 101 -16.21 0.79 -7.87
C LEU A 101 -16.26 -0.23 -6.72
N SER A 102 -15.37 -0.08 -5.76
CA SER A 102 -15.26 -0.98 -4.61
C SER A 102 -16.12 -0.57 -3.40
N GLY A 103 -16.83 0.56 -3.45
CA GLY A 103 -17.57 1.06 -2.31
C GLY A 103 -16.69 1.54 -1.14
N GLY A 104 -15.46 2.03 -1.42
CA GLY A 104 -14.58 2.61 -0.41
C GLY A 104 -13.62 1.61 0.24
N ARG A 105 -13.17 0.58 -0.46
CA ARG A 105 -12.26 -0.45 0.07
C ARG A 105 -10.80 -0.27 -0.36
N LEU A 106 -10.51 0.70 -1.24
CA LEU A 106 -9.16 0.97 -1.72
C LEU A 106 -8.29 1.59 -0.63
N THR A 107 -7.06 1.16 -0.54
CA THR A 107 -5.95 1.82 0.18
C THR A 107 -4.80 2.00 -0.79
N LEU A 108 -4.21 3.18 -0.84
CA LEU A 108 -3.11 3.50 -1.76
C LEU A 108 -1.77 3.42 -1.02
N GLY A 109 -1.05 2.31 -1.18
CA GLY A 109 0.34 2.21 -0.75
C GLY A 109 1.26 2.96 -1.73
N VAL A 110 2.17 3.78 -1.20
CA VAL A 110 3.08 4.60 -2.01
C VAL A 110 4.53 4.53 -1.52
N GLY A 111 5.47 4.61 -2.45
CA GLY A 111 6.89 4.62 -2.15
C GLY A 111 7.71 5.29 -3.24
N LEU A 112 9.04 5.30 -3.06
CA LEU A 112 9.96 5.84 -4.07
C LEU A 112 10.18 4.89 -5.25
N GLY A 113 9.95 3.60 -5.05
CA GLY A 113 10.44 2.57 -5.95
C GLY A 113 11.95 2.36 -5.83
N SER A 114 12.45 1.34 -6.51
CA SER A 114 13.87 0.98 -6.50
C SER A 114 14.26 0.33 -7.82
N ASP A 115 15.43 0.66 -8.31
CA ASP A 115 15.99 0.04 -9.53
C ASP A 115 16.66 -1.32 -9.26
N ARG A 116 16.76 -1.72 -7.97
CA ARG A 116 17.56 -2.89 -7.52
C ARG A 116 17.09 -4.24 -8.06
N PHE A 117 15.77 -4.39 -8.29
CA PHE A 117 15.18 -5.71 -8.51
C PHE A 117 14.92 -6.04 -9.98
N GLY A 118 14.92 -5.07 -10.86
CA GLY A 118 14.60 -5.30 -12.26
C GLY A 118 15.11 -4.22 -13.19
N ASN A 119 15.87 -3.25 -12.68
CA ASN A 119 16.33 -2.09 -13.45
C ASN A 119 15.17 -1.35 -14.14
N GLU A 120 13.98 -1.42 -13.52
CA GLU A 120 12.72 -0.95 -14.14
C GLU A 120 12.68 0.56 -14.38
N PHE A 121 13.46 1.34 -13.61
CA PHE A 121 13.58 2.79 -13.82
C PHE A 121 14.61 3.13 -14.91
N SER A 122 15.80 2.52 -14.84
CA SER A 122 16.87 2.81 -15.80
C SER A 122 16.53 2.36 -17.22
N ILE A 123 15.89 1.19 -17.38
CA ILE A 123 15.53 0.64 -18.69
C ILE A 123 14.38 1.42 -19.34
N THR A 124 13.46 1.98 -18.55
CA THR A 124 12.30 2.73 -19.06
C THR A 124 12.55 4.24 -19.15
N GLY A 125 13.74 4.71 -18.75
CA GLY A 125 14.10 6.12 -18.83
C GLY A 125 13.46 6.98 -17.72
N GLU A 126 13.08 6.37 -16.61
CA GLU A 126 12.51 7.06 -15.45
C GLU A 126 13.61 7.72 -14.60
N GLU A 127 13.20 8.61 -13.69
CA GLU A 127 14.12 9.32 -12.81
C GLU A 127 14.86 8.38 -11.85
N LEU A 128 16.18 8.42 -11.83
CA LEU A 128 17.04 7.56 -11.02
C LEU A 128 17.45 8.19 -9.67
N ASP A 129 17.46 9.51 -9.57
CA ASP A 129 17.85 10.21 -8.34
C ASP A 129 16.76 10.08 -7.26
N ASP A 130 17.09 9.42 -6.15
CA ASP A 130 16.17 9.19 -5.04
C ASP A 130 15.60 10.49 -4.44
N ARG A 131 16.38 11.58 -4.44
CA ARG A 131 15.95 12.86 -3.89
C ARG A 131 14.92 13.53 -4.83
N ARG A 132 15.13 13.39 -6.14
CA ARG A 132 14.16 13.90 -7.13
C ARG A 132 12.88 13.05 -7.08
N ARG A 133 12.98 11.73 -7.05
CA ARG A 133 11.80 10.86 -6.87
C ARG A 133 11.04 11.17 -5.58
N ALA A 134 11.76 11.51 -4.50
CA ALA A 134 11.11 11.92 -3.24
C ALA A 134 10.31 13.23 -3.40
N ARG A 135 10.83 14.22 -4.14
CA ARG A 135 10.09 15.46 -4.43
C ARG A 135 8.90 15.21 -5.35
N MET A 136 9.07 14.39 -6.38
CA MET A 136 7.98 13.97 -7.26
C MET A 136 6.87 13.25 -6.48
N LEU A 137 7.23 12.39 -5.52
CA LEU A 137 6.28 11.72 -4.62
C LEU A 137 5.53 12.74 -3.76
N ASP A 138 6.23 13.72 -3.17
CA ASP A 138 5.63 14.75 -2.33
C ASP A 138 4.64 15.62 -3.13
N GLU A 139 5.01 16.06 -4.34
CA GLU A 139 4.11 16.81 -5.23
C GLU A 139 2.90 15.96 -5.68
N SER A 140 3.14 14.70 -6.02
CA SER A 140 2.05 13.79 -6.40
C SER A 140 1.03 13.63 -5.28
N LEU A 141 1.47 13.44 -4.04
CA LEU A 141 0.59 13.30 -2.89
C LEU A 141 -0.21 14.59 -2.60
N GLN A 142 0.39 15.77 -2.78
CA GLN A 142 -0.33 17.05 -2.67
C GLN A 142 -1.44 17.15 -3.72
N ILE A 143 -1.13 16.81 -4.98
CA ILE A 143 -2.11 16.81 -6.07
C ILE A 143 -3.23 15.81 -5.81
N LEU A 144 -2.91 14.58 -5.39
CA LEU A 144 -3.90 13.54 -5.11
C LEU A 144 -4.86 13.96 -3.98
N THR A 145 -4.31 14.45 -2.87
CA THR A 145 -5.11 14.89 -1.72
C THR A 145 -6.06 16.03 -2.13
N SER A 146 -5.55 17.01 -2.91
CA SER A 146 -6.38 18.09 -3.43
C SER A 146 -7.42 17.59 -4.42
N ALA A 147 -7.06 16.68 -5.33
CA ALA A 147 -7.97 16.13 -6.33
C ALA A 147 -9.15 15.36 -5.71
N TRP A 148 -8.91 14.61 -4.63
CA TRP A 148 -9.95 13.87 -3.94
C TRP A 148 -10.94 14.74 -3.16
N SER A 149 -10.62 16.03 -2.91
CA SER A 149 -11.55 16.98 -2.32
C SER A 149 -12.73 17.31 -3.25
N GLY A 150 -12.53 17.24 -4.58
CA GLY A 150 -13.48 17.64 -5.60
C GLY A 150 -13.47 19.14 -5.91
N GLU A 151 -12.64 19.91 -5.21
CA GLU A 151 -12.41 21.32 -5.52
C GLU A 151 -11.41 21.48 -6.70
N PRO A 152 -11.36 22.65 -7.34
CA PRO A 152 -10.35 22.93 -8.36
C PRO A 152 -8.94 22.78 -7.79
N VAL A 153 -8.11 22.01 -8.49
CA VAL A 153 -6.70 21.83 -8.10
C VAL A 153 -5.85 22.88 -8.78
N HIS A 154 -5.16 23.68 -7.97
CA HIS A 154 -4.15 24.62 -8.42
C HIS A 154 -2.80 24.21 -7.82
N HIS A 155 -1.97 23.55 -8.62
CA HIS A 155 -0.63 23.10 -8.23
C HIS A 155 0.37 23.54 -9.30
N ARG A 156 1.45 24.19 -8.88
CA ARG A 156 2.57 24.54 -9.75
C ARG A 156 3.87 24.23 -9.00
N GLY A 157 4.35 23.02 -9.21
CA GLY A 157 5.56 22.49 -8.58
C GLY A 157 6.77 22.46 -9.52
N GLU A 158 7.84 21.84 -9.04
CA GLU A 158 9.06 21.59 -9.83
C GLU A 158 8.82 20.55 -10.93
N HIS A 159 7.96 19.53 -10.65
CA HIS A 159 7.77 18.38 -11.51
C HIS A 159 6.40 18.33 -12.18
N TYR A 160 5.38 18.89 -11.53
CA TYR A 160 4.00 18.78 -12.01
C TYR A 160 3.27 20.13 -11.98
N THR A 161 2.34 20.28 -12.92
CA THR A 161 1.41 21.41 -12.96
C THR A 161 0.00 20.89 -13.18
N VAL A 162 -0.95 21.37 -12.36
CA VAL A 162 -2.38 21.21 -12.54
C VAL A 162 -3.03 22.57 -12.32
N ASP A 163 -3.72 23.10 -13.32
CA ASP A 163 -4.26 24.46 -13.28
C ASP A 163 -5.79 24.47 -13.40
N GLY A 164 -6.46 24.59 -12.26
CA GLY A 164 -7.91 24.75 -12.17
C GLY A 164 -8.74 23.50 -12.47
N MET A 165 -8.12 22.32 -12.61
CA MET A 165 -8.83 21.07 -12.95
C MET A 165 -9.61 20.53 -11.75
N ARG A 166 -10.88 20.19 -11.93
CA ARG A 166 -11.68 19.44 -10.97
C ARG A 166 -11.67 17.93 -11.29
N PHE A 167 -11.52 17.12 -10.24
CA PHE A 167 -11.50 15.65 -10.34
C PHE A 167 -12.83 15.07 -9.80
N LEU A 168 -13.85 15.08 -10.63
CA LEU A 168 -15.14 14.50 -10.31
C LEU A 168 -15.40 13.24 -11.16
N PRO A 169 -16.11 12.22 -10.64
CA PRO A 169 -16.63 12.13 -9.26
C PRO A 169 -15.52 11.92 -8.22
N ARG A 170 -15.77 12.37 -6.98
CA ARG A 170 -14.86 12.16 -5.83
C ARG A 170 -14.82 10.68 -5.43
N PRO A 171 -13.79 10.21 -4.71
CA PRO A 171 -13.81 8.93 -4.01
C PRO A 171 -15.04 8.79 -3.07
N VAL A 172 -15.38 7.59 -2.67
CA VAL A 172 -16.40 7.35 -1.62
C VAL A 172 -15.82 7.71 -0.25
N GLN A 173 -14.58 7.31 0.00
CA GLN A 173 -13.89 7.57 1.27
C GLN A 173 -13.65 9.07 1.49
N ARG A 174 -13.68 9.51 2.75
CA ARG A 174 -13.47 10.91 3.14
C ARG A 174 -12.35 11.03 4.16
N PRO A 175 -11.49 12.05 4.08
CA PRO A 175 -11.45 13.13 3.07
C PRO A 175 -10.97 12.66 1.69
N GLY A 176 -10.42 11.46 1.55
CA GLY A 176 -9.91 10.84 0.34
C GLY A 176 -9.56 9.38 0.57
N VAL A 177 -8.95 8.75 -0.42
CA VAL A 177 -8.43 7.39 -0.31
C VAL A 177 -7.33 7.36 0.75
N PRO A 178 -7.33 6.40 1.70
CA PRO A 178 -6.23 6.25 2.66
C PRO A 178 -4.90 6.02 1.96
N VAL A 179 -3.86 6.71 2.43
CA VAL A 179 -2.50 6.58 1.90
C VAL A 179 -1.61 5.93 2.94
N TRP A 180 -0.93 4.86 2.57
CA TRP A 180 0.13 4.22 3.34
C TRP A 180 1.49 4.51 2.70
N VAL A 181 2.38 5.14 3.43
CA VAL A 181 3.70 5.52 2.92
C VAL A 181 4.74 4.49 3.34
N ALA A 182 5.48 3.95 2.37
CA ALA A 182 6.58 3.04 2.68
C ALA A 182 7.90 3.78 2.94
N GLY A 183 8.71 3.21 3.82
CA GLY A 183 10.04 3.71 4.10
C GLY A 183 10.92 2.72 4.84
N TYR A 184 12.23 2.75 4.55
CA TYR A 184 13.18 1.92 5.27
C TYR A 184 13.35 2.38 6.72
N TYR A 185 13.48 1.40 7.62
CA TYR A 185 13.87 1.64 9.01
C TYR A 185 15.15 2.51 9.07
N GLY A 186 15.21 3.39 10.06
CA GLY A 186 16.32 4.33 10.23
C GLY A 186 16.26 5.60 9.36
N ASN A 187 15.32 5.70 8.41
CA ASN A 187 15.19 6.86 7.55
C ASN A 187 14.10 7.84 8.05
N ALA A 188 14.52 8.99 8.56
CA ALA A 188 13.60 10.00 9.11
C ALA A 188 12.68 10.67 8.07
N LYS A 189 13.11 10.83 6.80
CA LYS A 189 12.33 11.54 5.78
C LYS A 189 11.04 10.82 5.38
N PRO A 190 11.05 9.51 5.06
CA PRO A 190 9.82 8.76 4.84
C PRO A 190 8.88 8.78 6.06
N LEU A 191 9.44 8.71 7.28
CA LEU A 191 8.66 8.74 8.51
C LEU A 191 7.92 10.06 8.69
N ARG A 192 8.60 11.22 8.49
CA ARG A 192 7.97 12.54 8.51
C ARG A 192 6.91 12.70 7.43
N ARG A 193 7.13 12.12 6.25
CA ARG A 193 6.11 12.09 5.18
C ARG A 193 4.90 11.31 5.65
N ALA A 194 5.10 10.09 6.16
CA ALA A 194 4.05 9.20 6.59
C ALA A 194 3.19 9.79 7.71
N ALA A 195 3.77 10.55 8.62
CA ALA A 195 3.04 11.20 9.71
C ALA A 195 1.88 12.10 9.25
N ARG A 196 1.94 12.60 8.01
CA ARG A 196 0.89 13.45 7.39
C ARG A 196 -0.24 12.66 6.72
N TYR A 197 -0.13 11.33 6.63
CA TYR A 197 -1.09 10.46 5.94
C TYR A 197 -1.67 9.41 6.89
N GLN A 198 -2.27 8.34 6.39
CA GLN A 198 -3.08 7.42 7.19
C GLN A 198 -2.34 6.15 7.63
N GLY A 199 -1.13 5.91 7.13
CA GLY A 199 -0.36 4.77 7.59
C GLY A 199 1.09 4.77 7.12
N PHE A 200 1.87 3.90 7.76
CA PHE A 200 3.27 3.65 7.45
C PHE A 200 3.53 2.18 7.21
N VAL A 201 4.34 1.90 6.21
CA VAL A 201 4.81 0.56 5.84
C VAL A 201 6.33 0.52 6.02
N PRO A 202 6.83 0.08 7.18
CA PRO A 202 8.25 -0.08 7.39
C PRO A 202 8.83 -1.17 6.49
N VAL A 203 9.97 -0.89 5.90
CA VAL A 203 10.74 -1.82 5.06
C VAL A 203 12.07 -2.12 5.75
N GLY A 204 12.51 -3.38 5.69
CA GLY A 204 13.80 -3.79 6.25
C GLY A 204 13.81 -3.87 7.76
N LEU A 205 12.68 -4.24 8.37
CA LEU A 205 12.64 -4.60 9.79
C LEU A 205 13.29 -5.97 9.99
N GLU A 206 14.13 -6.06 11.02
CA GLU A 206 14.76 -7.31 11.45
C GLU A 206 14.14 -7.82 12.76
N HIS A 207 13.66 -6.89 13.61
CA HIS A 207 13.10 -7.21 14.93
C HIS A 207 11.88 -6.35 15.27
N PRO A 208 10.94 -6.87 16.09
CA PRO A 208 9.78 -6.09 16.55
C PRO A 208 10.14 -4.81 17.32
N ASP A 209 11.27 -4.78 18.02
CA ASP A 209 11.73 -3.59 18.78
C ASP A 209 11.93 -2.37 17.85
N GLN A 210 12.42 -2.60 16.63
CA GLN A 210 12.55 -1.54 15.63
C GLN A 210 11.19 -0.95 15.23
N LEU A 211 10.15 -1.79 15.24
CA LEU A 211 8.79 -1.31 15.01
C LEU A 211 8.29 -0.44 16.17
N ALA A 212 8.59 -0.82 17.41
CA ALA A 212 8.23 -0.02 18.59
C ALA A 212 8.87 1.37 18.55
N GLU A 213 10.14 1.48 18.14
CA GLU A 213 10.81 2.76 17.90
C GLU A 213 10.10 3.61 16.84
N ILE A 214 9.76 3.01 15.69
CA ILE A 214 8.99 3.68 14.63
C ILE A 214 7.66 4.21 15.15
N VAL A 215 6.92 3.40 15.91
CA VAL A 215 5.61 3.78 16.47
C VAL A 215 5.75 4.96 17.43
N ALA A 216 6.79 4.96 18.28
CA ALA A 216 7.08 6.07 19.19
C ALA A 216 7.38 7.37 18.42
N ASP A 217 8.25 7.30 17.41
CA ASP A 217 8.63 8.43 16.58
C ASP A 217 7.43 9.00 15.79
N LEU A 218 6.62 8.13 15.15
CA LEU A 218 5.41 8.53 14.44
C LEU A 218 4.41 9.20 15.38
N THR A 219 4.23 8.67 16.58
CA THR A 219 3.34 9.24 17.58
C THR A 219 3.81 10.65 18.00
N ALA A 220 5.10 10.86 18.15
CA ALA A 220 5.69 12.16 18.45
C ALA A 220 5.51 13.15 17.29
N LEU A 221 5.81 12.73 16.06
CA LEU A 221 5.67 13.54 14.85
C LEU A 221 4.21 13.98 14.63
N ARG A 222 3.26 13.07 14.72
CA ARG A 222 1.83 13.36 14.51
C ARG A 222 1.26 14.32 15.56
N ARG A 223 1.71 14.23 16.81
CA ARG A 223 1.34 15.21 17.85
C ARG A 223 1.87 16.61 17.52
N THR A 224 3.09 16.72 17.01
CA THR A 224 3.71 17.99 16.65
C THR A 224 3.03 18.64 15.43
N ASP A 225 2.67 17.85 14.44
CA ASP A 225 2.04 18.33 13.18
C ASP A 225 0.55 18.64 13.36
N GLY A 226 -0.05 18.40 14.53
CA GLY A 226 -1.47 18.69 14.81
C GLY A 226 -2.42 17.90 13.90
N THR A 227 -2.04 16.71 13.47
CA THR A 227 -2.84 15.87 12.57
C THR A 227 -4.17 15.51 13.22
N THR A 228 -5.29 15.94 12.62
CA THR A 228 -6.65 15.77 13.14
C THR A 228 -7.47 14.71 12.38
N ASP A 229 -6.83 13.82 11.60
CA ASP A 229 -7.55 12.75 10.93
C ASP A 229 -8.21 11.81 11.97
N PRO A 230 -9.55 11.68 11.98
CA PRO A 230 -10.25 10.86 12.96
C PRO A 230 -10.07 9.34 12.71
N ARG A 231 -9.52 8.96 11.58
CA ARG A 231 -9.27 7.54 11.27
C ARG A 231 -8.09 7.01 12.08
N PRO A 232 -8.15 5.73 12.52
CA PRO A 232 -6.98 5.08 13.10
C PRO A 232 -5.77 5.18 12.16
N TYR A 233 -4.59 5.30 12.74
CA TYR A 233 -3.34 5.30 11.98
C TYR A 233 -2.85 3.86 11.80
N ASP A 234 -2.62 3.46 10.55
CA ASP A 234 -2.21 2.10 10.24
C ASP A 234 -0.67 1.95 10.28
N ILE A 235 -0.21 0.90 10.97
CA ILE A 235 1.18 0.43 10.96
C ILE A 235 1.18 -0.96 10.34
N VAL A 236 1.83 -1.11 9.18
CA VAL A 236 1.67 -2.29 8.33
C VAL A 236 2.99 -3.02 8.20
N VAL A 237 3.08 -4.24 8.72
CA VAL A 237 4.28 -5.07 8.58
C VAL A 237 4.07 -6.17 7.54
N ALA A 238 5.10 -6.45 6.76
CA ALA A 238 5.13 -7.61 5.87
C ALA A 238 5.96 -8.72 6.53
N LEU A 239 5.37 -9.91 6.60
CA LEU A 239 5.94 -11.08 7.26
C LEU A 239 6.03 -12.24 6.27
N ASP A 240 7.02 -13.09 6.47
CA ASP A 240 7.11 -14.35 5.73
C ASP A 240 6.03 -15.35 6.18
N PRO A 241 5.60 -16.29 5.32
CA PRO A 241 4.68 -17.35 5.68
C PRO A 241 5.18 -18.13 6.91
N GLY A 242 4.30 -18.32 7.88
CA GLY A 242 4.61 -19.04 9.14
C GLY A 242 5.28 -18.19 10.22
N CYS A 243 5.55 -16.91 9.97
CA CYS A 243 6.03 -15.99 10.99
C CYS A 243 4.91 -15.61 11.95
N ASP A 244 5.17 -15.66 13.26
CA ASP A 244 4.20 -15.23 14.29
C ASP A 244 4.03 -13.71 14.27
N PRO A 245 2.83 -13.16 14.01
CA PRO A 245 2.59 -11.73 14.03
C PRO A 245 2.51 -11.13 15.45
N ALA A 246 2.30 -11.93 16.50
CA ALA A 246 2.03 -11.45 17.84
C ALA A 246 3.12 -10.49 18.38
N PRO A 247 4.42 -10.72 18.23
CA PRO A 247 5.44 -9.78 18.68
C PRO A 247 5.35 -8.41 17.98
N TYR A 248 4.99 -8.39 16.69
CA TYR A 248 4.82 -7.14 15.93
C TYR A 248 3.53 -6.41 16.31
N VAL A 249 2.45 -7.15 16.58
CA VAL A 249 1.20 -6.56 17.09
C VAL A 249 1.44 -5.93 18.47
N ALA A 250 2.16 -6.61 19.35
CA ALA A 250 2.55 -6.07 20.66
C ALA A 250 3.43 -4.81 20.51
N ALA A 251 4.27 -4.73 19.48
CA ALA A 251 5.07 -3.55 19.15
C ALA A 251 4.28 -2.43 18.45
N GLY A 252 2.98 -2.63 18.16
CA GLY A 252 2.08 -1.61 17.62
C GLY A 252 1.68 -1.78 16.16
N ALA A 253 1.93 -2.93 15.52
CA ALA A 253 1.37 -3.23 14.21
C ALA A 253 -0.16 -3.30 14.28
N THR A 254 -0.83 -2.61 13.36
CA THR A 254 -2.29 -2.67 13.17
C THR A 254 -2.68 -3.56 12.00
N TRP A 255 -1.71 -3.82 11.12
CA TRP A 255 -1.81 -4.74 9.99
C TRP A 255 -0.56 -5.61 9.88
N TRP A 256 -0.77 -6.88 9.59
CA TRP A 256 0.30 -7.77 9.16
C TRP A 256 -0.07 -8.44 7.84
N LEU A 257 0.86 -8.45 6.91
CA LEU A 257 0.66 -8.98 5.57
C LEU A 257 1.56 -10.20 5.38
N VAL A 258 1.00 -11.30 4.92
CA VAL A 258 1.78 -12.50 4.57
C VAL A 258 2.12 -12.45 3.10
N GLY A 259 3.42 -12.42 2.80
CA GLY A 259 3.95 -12.30 1.45
C GLY A 259 4.18 -13.65 0.78
N VAL A 260 3.89 -13.71 -0.52
CA VAL A 260 4.45 -14.71 -1.42
C VAL A 260 5.76 -14.12 -1.98
N ALA A 261 6.86 -14.85 -1.88
CA ALA A 261 8.13 -14.39 -2.43
C ALA A 261 8.09 -14.27 -3.96
N ALA A 262 8.86 -13.34 -4.53
CA ALA A 262 8.85 -13.08 -5.97
C ALA A 262 9.17 -14.32 -6.82
N ASP A 263 10.17 -15.10 -6.40
CA ASP A 263 10.64 -16.34 -7.04
C ASP A 263 9.73 -17.56 -6.76
N ALA A 264 8.71 -17.36 -5.94
CA ALA A 264 7.69 -18.35 -5.58
C ALA A 264 6.28 -17.86 -5.90
N ALA A 265 6.12 -17.03 -6.94
CA ALA A 265 4.83 -16.45 -7.37
C ALA A 265 3.88 -17.50 -7.96
N ARG A 266 3.50 -18.49 -7.15
CA ARG A 266 2.69 -19.66 -7.52
C ARG A 266 1.34 -19.64 -6.82
N ALA A 267 0.34 -20.09 -7.56
CA ALA A 267 -1.03 -20.12 -7.09
C ALA A 267 -1.26 -21.15 -5.97
N ASP A 268 -0.54 -22.25 -5.97
CA ASP A 268 -0.63 -23.29 -4.93
C ASP A 268 -0.14 -22.79 -3.57
N LEU A 269 0.96 -22.01 -3.55
CA LEU A 269 1.46 -21.39 -2.33
C LEU A 269 0.48 -20.34 -1.79
N ALA A 270 -0.04 -19.48 -2.66
CA ALA A 270 -1.06 -18.50 -2.26
C ALA A 270 -2.31 -19.20 -1.69
N ARG A 271 -2.77 -20.31 -2.30
CA ARG A 271 -3.89 -21.11 -1.79
C ARG A 271 -3.57 -21.79 -0.45
N ALA A 272 -2.34 -22.21 -0.24
CA ALA A 272 -1.92 -22.79 1.05
C ALA A 272 -2.01 -21.74 2.15
N ILE A 273 -1.43 -20.54 1.95
CA ILE A 273 -1.51 -19.41 2.90
C ILE A 273 -2.99 -19.06 3.20
N ILE A 274 -3.84 -18.97 2.15
CA ILE A 274 -5.27 -18.66 2.33
C ILE A 274 -5.96 -19.70 3.18
N ARG A 275 -5.73 -21.00 2.91
CA ARG A 275 -6.35 -22.13 3.62
C ARG A 275 -5.92 -22.24 5.07
N ASP A 276 -4.64 -21.93 5.35
CA ASP A 276 -4.11 -21.91 6.72
C ASP A 276 -4.76 -20.79 7.55
N GLY A 277 -5.38 -19.82 6.85
CA GLY A 277 -6.16 -18.74 7.44
C GLY A 277 -5.30 -17.63 8.08
N PRO A 278 -5.92 -16.53 8.46
CA PRO A 278 -5.25 -15.57 9.33
C PRO A 278 -5.04 -16.23 10.68
N MET A 279 -3.78 -16.35 11.12
CA MET A 279 -3.48 -16.86 12.46
C MET A 279 -4.27 -16.02 13.47
N ALA A 280 -5.12 -16.68 14.25
CA ALA A 280 -5.84 -16.02 15.31
C ALA A 280 -4.81 -15.43 16.28
N SER A 281 -4.87 -14.12 16.48
CA SER A 281 -4.19 -13.49 17.62
C SER A 281 -4.79 -14.13 18.88
N ALA A 282 -3.98 -14.98 19.54
CA ALA A 282 -4.35 -15.66 20.78
C ALA A 282 -4.57 -14.64 21.91
#